data_4d3265f63344370dd7bc1afaa1f5311c
#
_entry.id   4d3265f63344370dd7bc1afaa1f5311c
#
_cell.length_a   1.000
_cell.length_b   1.000
_cell.length_c   1.000
_cell.angle_alpha   90.00
_cell.angle_beta   90.00
_cell.angle_gamma   90.00
#
_symmetry.space_group_name_H-M   'P 1'
#
loop_
_entity.id
_entity.type
_entity.pdbx_description
1 polymer ?
#
loop_
_entity_poly.entity_id
_entity_poly.type
_entity_poly.pdbx_seq_one_letter_code
_entity_poly.pdbx_strand_id
1 'polypeptide(L)'
;MLFRYSALTFNGHRIHYDRDYCRDVEGYPGLVVHGPLMATLLLDVVRRHTDRRVTQFSFKALRPTFECNDQRALRVSAQLQANGHGLQLWAQDHEGWLTMQATATLA
;
A
#
# COMPACT_ATOMS: atom_id res chain seq x y z
N MET A 1 -4.15 10.14 8.64
CA MET A 1 -4.79 9.06 7.85
C MET A 1 -4.67 7.70 8.54
N LEU A 2 -3.50 7.30 8.99
CA LEU A 2 -3.31 5.96 9.56
C LEU A 2 -4.12 5.73 10.83
N PHE A 3 -4.18 6.72 11.73
CA PHE A 3 -5.02 6.62 12.93
C PHE A 3 -6.49 6.42 12.58
N ARG A 4 -7.01 7.19 11.62
CA ARG A 4 -8.41 7.07 11.19
C ARG A 4 -8.68 5.70 10.55
N TYR A 5 -7.75 5.21 9.77
CA TYR A 5 -7.87 3.88 9.16
C TYR A 5 -7.90 2.80 10.23
N SER A 6 -7.02 2.87 11.23
CA SER A 6 -7.03 1.96 12.39
C SER A 6 -8.36 1.99 13.11
N ALA A 7 -8.91 3.18 13.36
CA ALA A 7 -10.20 3.33 14.05
C ALA A 7 -11.35 2.72 13.25
N LEU A 8 -11.39 2.97 11.93
CA LEU A 8 -12.45 2.46 11.06
C LEU A 8 -12.41 0.94 10.88
N THR A 9 -11.23 0.35 10.95
CA THR A 9 -11.04 -1.11 10.81
C THR A 9 -10.91 -1.83 12.15
N PHE A 10 -11.08 -1.11 13.27
CA PHE A 10 -10.91 -1.63 14.62
C PHE A 10 -9.53 -2.26 14.86
N ASN A 11 -8.50 -1.73 14.19
CA ASN A 11 -7.12 -2.18 14.33
C ASN A 11 -6.41 -1.35 15.39
N GLY A 12 -6.19 -1.93 16.56
CA GLY A 12 -5.57 -1.27 17.70
C GLY A 12 -4.05 -1.37 17.76
N HIS A 13 -3.38 -1.86 16.74
CA HIS A 13 -1.91 -2.00 16.75
C HIS A 13 -1.24 -0.63 16.74
N ARG A 14 -0.45 -0.33 17.77
CA ARG A 14 0.17 1.00 17.98
C ARG A 14 1.14 1.40 16.87
N ILE A 15 1.72 0.46 16.14
CA ILE A 15 2.63 0.73 15.03
C ILE A 15 1.99 1.57 13.92
N HIS A 16 0.67 1.61 13.85
CA HIS A 16 -0.06 2.36 12.83
C HIS A 16 -0.44 3.78 13.25
N TYR A 17 -0.31 4.16 14.50
CA TYR A 17 -0.73 5.49 14.97
C TYR A 17 0.14 6.12 16.06
N ASP A 18 1.03 5.37 16.69
CA ASP A 18 1.86 5.87 17.80
C ASP A 18 3.32 5.96 17.38
N ARG A 19 3.74 7.15 16.93
CA ARG A 19 5.10 7.37 16.43
C ARG A 19 6.17 7.15 17.48
N ASP A 20 5.92 7.60 18.71
CA ASP A 20 6.89 7.43 19.79
C ASP A 20 7.10 5.95 20.10
N TYR A 21 6.01 5.17 20.11
CA TYR A 21 6.08 3.73 20.29
C TYR A 21 6.89 3.07 19.17
N CYS A 22 6.63 3.42 17.92
CA CYS A 22 7.35 2.87 16.77
C CYS A 22 8.85 3.12 16.87
N ARG A 23 9.23 4.36 17.18
CA ARG A 23 10.63 4.76 17.28
C ARG A 23 11.32 4.18 18.50
N ASP A 24 10.69 4.28 19.68
CA ASP A 24 11.35 4.02 20.96
C ASP A 24 11.27 2.55 21.40
N VAL A 25 10.22 1.84 21.00
CA VAL A 25 10.01 0.43 21.37
C VAL A 25 10.35 -0.52 20.23
N GLU A 26 9.83 -0.25 19.01
CA GLU A 26 10.04 -1.14 17.86
C GLU A 26 11.27 -0.77 17.03
N GLY A 27 11.84 0.41 17.21
CA GLY A 27 13.00 0.86 16.44
C GLY A 27 12.69 1.21 14.99
N TYR A 28 11.43 1.54 14.68
CA TYR A 28 11.00 1.90 13.34
C TYR A 28 11.23 3.39 13.06
N PRO A 29 11.48 3.78 11.80
CA PRO A 29 11.69 5.18 11.43
C PRO A 29 10.40 6.03 11.48
N GLY A 30 9.24 5.43 11.57
CA GLY A 30 7.95 6.11 11.61
C GLY A 30 6.81 5.12 11.78
N LEU A 31 5.58 5.60 11.58
CA LEU A 31 4.40 4.75 11.62
C LEU A 31 4.42 3.74 10.48
N VAL A 32 3.96 2.53 10.76
CA VAL A 32 3.82 1.49 9.73
C VAL A 32 2.49 1.68 9.01
N VAL A 33 2.54 1.72 7.68
CA VAL A 33 1.35 1.80 6.85
C VAL A 33 0.67 0.43 6.82
N HIS A 34 -0.65 0.40 6.97
CA HIS A 34 -1.42 -0.84 6.95
C HIS A 34 -1.30 -1.55 5.60
N GLY A 35 -1.05 -2.87 5.60
CA GLY A 35 -1.03 -3.66 4.37
C GLY A 35 -2.34 -3.58 3.58
N PRO A 36 -3.52 -3.76 4.19
CA PRO A 36 -4.79 -3.59 3.50
C PRO A 36 -5.01 -2.19 2.94
N LEU A 37 -4.53 -1.14 3.61
CA LEU A 37 -4.58 0.22 3.08
C LEU A 37 -3.75 0.34 1.80
N MET A 38 -2.54 -0.23 1.78
CA MET A 38 -1.69 -0.26 0.59
C MET A 38 -2.37 -0.98 -0.56
N ALA A 39 -2.98 -2.13 -0.30
CA ALA A 39 -3.73 -2.88 -1.30
C ALA A 39 -4.90 -2.06 -1.86
N THR A 40 -5.59 -1.31 -1.01
CA THR A 40 -6.69 -0.42 -1.42
C THR A 40 -6.17 0.70 -2.33
N LEU A 41 -5.01 1.28 -2.01
CA LEU A 41 -4.40 2.31 -2.85
C LEU A 41 -4.00 1.77 -4.23
N LEU A 42 -3.46 0.55 -4.28
CA LEU A 42 -3.14 -0.10 -5.55
C LEU A 42 -4.41 -0.37 -6.38
N LEU A 43 -5.47 -0.82 -5.75
CA LEU A 43 -6.75 -1.03 -6.43
C LEU A 43 -7.34 0.29 -6.95
N ASP A 44 -7.17 1.38 -6.22
CA ASP A 44 -7.60 2.71 -6.64
C ASP A 44 -6.87 3.15 -7.92
N VAL A 45 -5.58 2.81 -8.06
CA VAL A 45 -4.83 3.08 -9.31
C VAL A 45 -5.51 2.39 -10.50
N VAL A 46 -5.96 1.16 -10.34
CA VAL A 46 -6.70 0.45 -11.40
C VAL A 46 -7.97 1.22 -11.77
N ARG A 47 -8.75 1.63 -10.77
CA ARG A 47 -10.02 2.33 -10.98
C ARG A 47 -9.87 3.67 -11.68
N ARG A 48 -8.75 4.35 -11.46
CA ARG A 48 -8.46 5.65 -12.10
C ARG A 48 -8.09 5.51 -13.57
N HIS A 49 -7.62 4.34 -14.00
CA HIS A 49 -7.09 4.13 -15.33
C HIS A 49 -7.96 3.27 -16.24
N THR A 50 -8.99 2.63 -15.71
CA THR A 50 -9.89 1.80 -16.50
C THR A 50 -11.28 1.72 -15.87
N ASP A 51 -12.31 1.60 -16.73
CA ASP A 51 -13.69 1.34 -16.32
C ASP A 51 -13.98 -0.17 -16.26
N ARG A 52 -13.04 -1.01 -16.66
CA ARG A 52 -13.22 -2.46 -16.69
C ARG A 52 -13.31 -3.00 -15.27
N ARG A 53 -14.17 -3.99 -15.08
CA ARG A 53 -14.37 -4.62 -13.78
C ARG A 53 -13.17 -5.49 -13.42
N VAL A 54 -12.69 -5.36 -12.19
CA VAL A 54 -11.69 -6.25 -11.62
C VAL A 54 -12.39 -7.53 -11.18
N THR A 55 -11.99 -8.66 -11.73
CA THR A 55 -12.54 -9.98 -11.42
C THR A 55 -11.73 -10.73 -10.39
N GLN A 56 -10.43 -10.48 -10.33
CA GLN A 56 -9.54 -11.06 -9.32
C GLN A 56 -8.51 -10.00 -8.91
N PHE A 57 -8.16 -10.01 -7.64
CA PHE A 57 -7.11 -9.16 -7.09
C PHE A 57 -6.36 -9.92 -6.01
N SER A 58 -5.04 -9.99 -6.12
CA SER A 58 -4.19 -10.57 -5.10
C SER A 58 -3.00 -9.68 -4.84
N PHE A 59 -2.50 -9.68 -3.61
CA PHE A 59 -1.37 -8.86 -3.24
C PHE A 59 -0.46 -9.58 -2.27
N LYS A 60 0.80 -9.15 -2.24
CA LYS A 60 1.82 -9.65 -1.32
C LYS A 60 2.63 -8.49 -0.78
N ALA A 61 2.67 -8.35 0.53
CA ALA A 61 3.55 -7.40 1.19
C ALA A 61 4.98 -7.96 1.19
N LEU A 62 5.94 -7.15 0.77
CA LEU A 62 7.35 -7.53 0.66
C LEU A 62 8.20 -6.89 1.76
N ARG A 63 7.93 -5.64 2.08
CA ARG A 63 8.63 -4.87 3.11
C ARG A 63 7.65 -3.95 3.81
N PRO A 64 7.87 -3.62 5.09
CA PRO A 64 7.07 -2.59 5.76
C PRO A 64 7.20 -1.26 5.04
N THR A 65 6.09 -0.54 4.92
CA THR A 65 6.06 0.83 4.43
C THR A 65 5.90 1.74 5.63
N PHE A 66 6.82 2.71 5.79
CA PHE A 66 6.78 3.65 6.90
C PHE A 66 6.29 5.01 6.41
N GLU A 67 5.49 5.67 7.23
CA GLU A 67 5.13 7.05 7.01
C GLU A 67 6.36 7.93 7.25
N CYS A 68 6.76 8.69 6.22
CA CYS A 68 7.88 9.61 6.30
C CYS A 68 7.36 11.04 6.34
N ASN A 69 7.99 11.87 7.19
CA ASN A 69 7.66 13.30 7.29
C ASN A 69 8.28 14.13 6.17
N ASP A 70 9.21 13.58 5.40
CA ASP A 70 9.69 14.25 4.21
C ASP A 70 8.63 14.14 3.11
N GLN A 71 8.69 15.04 2.13
CA GLN A 71 7.67 15.12 1.10
C GLN A 71 7.81 14.07 0.00
N ARG A 72 8.63 13.06 0.22
CA ARG A 72 8.82 11.98 -0.75
C ARG A 72 7.67 11.00 -0.64
N ALA A 73 6.77 11.10 -1.59
CA ALA A 73 5.58 10.30 -1.59
C ALA A 73 5.89 8.83 -1.89
N LEU A 74 5.07 7.96 -1.29
CA LEU A 74 4.94 6.59 -1.73
C LEU A 74 4.55 6.56 -3.21
N ARG A 75 5.23 5.73 -4.00
CA ARG A 75 4.91 5.54 -5.41
C ARG A 75 4.10 4.29 -5.61
N VAL A 76 3.00 4.43 -6.34
CA VAL A 76 2.19 3.30 -6.79
C VAL A 76 2.20 3.29 -8.31
N SER A 77 2.38 2.12 -8.89
CA SER A 77 2.56 1.97 -10.35
C SER A 77 1.78 0.75 -10.84
N ALA A 78 1.40 0.79 -12.11
CA ALA A 78 0.70 -0.31 -12.75
C ALA A 78 1.19 -0.51 -14.18
N GLN A 79 1.20 -1.76 -14.63
CA GLN A 79 1.56 -2.13 -16.00
C GLN A 79 0.56 -3.14 -16.52
N LEU A 80 -0.01 -2.86 -17.69
CA LEU A 80 -0.89 -3.79 -18.38
C LEU A 80 -0.05 -4.93 -18.98
N GLN A 81 -0.47 -6.17 -18.73
CA GLN A 81 0.19 -7.34 -19.30
C GLN A 81 -0.17 -7.52 -20.77
N ALA A 82 0.67 -8.28 -21.49
CA ALA A 82 0.55 -8.48 -22.95
C ALA A 82 -0.79 -9.12 -23.36
N ASN A 83 -1.45 -9.89 -22.48
CA ASN A 83 -2.75 -10.51 -22.78
C ASN A 83 -3.92 -9.51 -22.73
N GLY A 84 -3.69 -8.26 -22.30
CA GLY A 84 -4.73 -7.23 -22.21
C GLY A 84 -5.72 -7.39 -21.06
N HIS A 85 -5.63 -8.43 -20.23
CA HIS A 85 -6.54 -8.71 -19.13
C HIS A 85 -5.90 -8.62 -17.76
N GLY A 86 -4.59 -8.76 -17.68
CA GLY A 86 -3.85 -8.71 -16.42
C GLY A 86 -3.18 -7.37 -16.21
N LEU A 87 -3.18 -6.90 -14.97
CA LEU A 87 -2.38 -5.76 -14.52
C LEU A 87 -1.40 -6.23 -13.45
N GLN A 88 -0.18 -5.79 -13.57
CA GLN A 88 0.80 -5.91 -12.50
C GLN A 88 0.93 -4.56 -11.83
N LEU A 89 0.81 -4.54 -10.51
CA LEU A 89 0.88 -3.33 -9.71
C LEU A 89 1.97 -3.48 -8.66
N TRP A 90 2.57 -2.36 -8.29
CA TRP A 90 3.55 -2.37 -7.22
C TRP A 90 3.60 -1.03 -6.52
N ALA A 91 4.05 -1.06 -5.28
CA ALA A 91 4.31 0.12 -4.47
C ALA A 91 5.79 0.18 -4.13
N GLN A 92 6.34 1.38 -4.12
CA GLN A 92 7.72 1.65 -3.74
C GLN A 92 7.74 2.71 -2.65
N ASP A 93 8.67 2.58 -1.70
CA ASP A 93 8.88 3.58 -0.68
C ASP A 93 9.67 4.78 -1.23
N HIS A 94 9.95 5.75 -0.35
CA HIS A 94 10.67 6.97 -0.72
C HIS A 94 12.11 6.70 -1.21
N GLU A 95 12.68 5.54 -0.90
CA GLU A 95 14.01 5.13 -1.36
C GLU A 95 13.96 4.31 -2.65
N GLY A 96 12.77 3.97 -3.15
CA GLY A 96 12.58 3.18 -4.35
C GLY A 96 12.49 1.68 -4.13
N TRP A 97 12.51 1.20 -2.88
CA TRP A 97 12.36 -0.22 -2.59
C TRP A 97 10.92 -0.69 -2.77
N LEU A 98 10.76 -1.86 -3.35
CA LEU A 98 9.43 -2.48 -3.47
C LEU A 98 8.90 -2.88 -2.09
N THR A 99 7.71 -2.36 -1.76
CA THR A 99 7.04 -2.65 -0.48
C THR A 99 5.87 -3.59 -0.65
N MET A 100 5.24 -3.60 -1.82
CA MET A 100 4.10 -4.47 -2.12
C MET A 100 4.03 -4.75 -3.61
N GLN A 101 3.62 -5.97 -3.96
CA GLN A 101 3.25 -6.35 -5.32
C GLN A 101 1.80 -6.83 -5.33
N ALA A 102 1.11 -6.57 -6.43
CA ALA A 102 -0.25 -7.03 -6.61
C ALA A 102 -0.50 -7.37 -8.07
N THR A 103 -1.47 -8.23 -8.29
CA THR A 103 -1.98 -8.56 -9.62
C THR A 103 -3.49 -8.38 -9.63
N ALA A 104 -4.00 -7.80 -10.71
CA ALA A 104 -5.43 -7.66 -10.94
C ALA A 104 -5.78 -8.26 -12.28
N THR A 105 -6.92 -8.96 -12.34
CA THR A 105 -7.47 -9.48 -13.58
C THR A 105 -8.70 -8.66 -13.94
N LEU A 106 -8.77 -8.22 -15.18
CA LEU A 106 -9.86 -7.41 -15.70
C LEU A 106 -10.81 -8.25 -16.55
N ALA A 107 -12.08 -7.94 -16.44
CA ALA A 107 -13.10 -8.57 -17.27
C ALA A 107 -12.92 -8.23 -18.75
#